data_901d5dd1d61422c0e5df56ca9c0b4d7e
#
_entry.id   901d5dd1d61422c0e5df56ca9c0b4d7e
#
_cell.length_a   1.000
_cell.length_b   1.000
_cell.length_c   1.000
_cell.angle_alpha   90.00
_cell.angle_beta   90.00
_cell.angle_gamma   90.00
#
_symmetry.space_group_name_H-M   'P 1'
#
loop_
_entity.id
_entity.type
_entity.pdbx_description
1 polymer ?
#
loop_
_entity_poly.entity_id
_entity_poly.type
_entity_poly.pdbx_seq_one_letter_code
_entity_poly.pdbx_strand_id
1 'polypeptide(L)'
;PSGNELWKSDGSEEGTVLVHDFSEGGDGGLNELMPYNGELYFSADDGNYGDELWKSDGSEGGTVLVKDINKEEVVATMKAPSNVGSDPRELSVANGLLFFTADDGLSGRELWRSDGSSEGTTMVRDIGEGPLSGDVGGLRLLYNEDDVFALFKKGIVFGANDGEHGVEPWFSDGSFDGTAMLCDCNEGLDNGYPGGT
;
A
#
# COMPACT_ATOMS: atom_id res chain seq x y z
N PRO A 1 3.36 10.12 25.33
CA PRO A 1 2.58 9.78 24.15
C PRO A 1 1.55 8.73 24.52
N SER A 2 0.34 8.92 24.08
CA SER A 2 -0.74 7.93 24.19
C SER A 2 -1.17 7.63 22.77
N GLY A 3 -1.15 6.36 22.36
CA GLY A 3 -1.49 5.96 21.02
C GLY A 3 -0.43 5.03 20.41
N ASN A 4 -0.61 4.71 19.15
CA ASN A 4 0.24 3.81 18.39
C ASN A 4 1.28 4.62 17.61
N GLU A 5 2.49 4.76 18.18
CA GLU A 5 3.55 5.59 17.68
C GLU A 5 4.77 4.76 17.24
N LEU A 6 5.71 5.36 16.50
CA LEU A 6 6.91 4.68 16.05
C LEU A 6 7.97 4.65 17.16
N TRP A 7 8.29 3.45 17.62
CA TRP A 7 9.32 3.19 18.61
C TRP A 7 10.42 2.30 18.05
N LYS A 8 11.62 2.41 18.61
CA LYS A 8 12.71 1.47 18.38
C LYS A 8 13.27 0.96 19.71
N SER A 9 13.87 -0.25 19.69
CA SER A 9 14.50 -0.86 20.86
C SER A 9 15.71 -1.68 20.44
N ASP A 10 16.72 -1.70 21.29
CA ASP A 10 17.86 -2.63 21.24
C ASP A 10 17.69 -3.81 22.23
N GLY A 11 16.51 -3.88 22.88
CA GLY A 11 16.18 -4.86 23.90
C GLY A 11 16.45 -4.40 25.33
N SER A 12 17.04 -3.22 25.54
CA SER A 12 17.20 -2.60 26.86
C SER A 12 16.10 -1.56 27.12
N GLU A 13 15.91 -1.19 28.39
CA GLU A 13 14.98 -0.13 28.77
C GLU A 13 15.47 1.23 28.24
N GLU A 14 16.76 1.53 28.38
CA GLU A 14 17.37 2.76 27.91
C GLU A 14 17.42 2.88 26.39
N GLY A 15 17.53 1.74 25.67
CA GLY A 15 17.52 1.67 24.23
C GLY A 15 16.13 1.60 23.60
N THR A 16 15.08 1.54 24.44
CA THR A 16 13.68 1.62 23.99
C THR A 16 13.22 3.08 23.98
N VAL A 17 13.20 3.69 22.80
CA VAL A 17 12.94 5.12 22.63
C VAL A 17 11.90 5.40 21.56
N LEU A 18 11.12 6.46 21.75
CA LEU A 18 10.23 7.01 20.74
C LEU A 18 11.07 7.53 19.56
N VAL A 19 10.74 7.13 18.35
CA VAL A 19 11.37 7.63 17.12
C VAL A 19 10.59 8.82 16.59
N HIS A 20 9.25 8.70 16.51
CA HIS A 20 8.38 9.75 16.03
C HIS A 20 7.00 9.66 16.68
N ASP A 21 6.45 10.81 17.08
CA ASP A 21 5.08 10.99 17.58
C ASP A 21 4.26 11.61 16.44
N PHE A 22 3.41 10.80 15.79
CA PHE A 22 2.61 11.24 14.65
C PHE A 22 1.43 12.13 15.05
N SER A 23 0.90 11.93 16.26
CA SER A 23 -0.27 12.64 16.73
C SER A 23 -0.11 13.04 18.20
N GLU A 24 0.25 14.31 18.49
CA GLU A 24 0.44 14.82 19.86
C GLU A 24 -0.78 14.51 20.75
N GLY A 25 -0.68 13.42 21.55
CA GLY A 25 -1.75 12.97 22.45
C GLY A 25 -2.88 12.21 21.79
N GLY A 26 -2.73 11.84 20.52
CA GLY A 26 -3.63 11.00 19.73
C GLY A 26 -3.06 9.62 19.43
N ASP A 27 -3.53 9.00 18.36
CA ASP A 27 -3.09 7.72 17.82
C ASP A 27 -2.54 7.98 16.41
N GLY A 28 -1.26 7.70 16.18
CA GLY A 28 -0.63 7.83 14.85
C GLY A 28 -1.03 6.75 13.85
N GLY A 29 -1.85 5.79 14.28
CA GLY A 29 -2.48 4.80 13.39
C GLY A 29 -1.51 3.89 12.64
N LEU A 30 -0.26 3.68 13.14
CA LEU A 30 0.76 2.92 12.42
C LEU A 30 0.31 1.50 12.10
N ASN A 31 0.37 1.17 10.81
CA ASN A 31 0.05 -0.15 10.28
C ASN A 31 1.03 -0.54 9.16
N GLU A 32 0.95 -1.79 8.68
CA GLU A 32 1.62 -2.26 7.45
C GLU A 32 3.16 -2.12 7.47
N LEU A 33 3.81 -2.40 8.59
CA LEU A 33 5.25 -2.27 8.77
C LEU A 33 6.03 -3.19 7.82
N MET A 34 6.78 -2.64 6.86
CA MET A 34 7.53 -3.38 5.84
C MET A 34 8.97 -2.86 5.71
N PRO A 35 10.00 -3.68 5.99
CA PRO A 35 11.38 -3.30 5.70
C PRO A 35 11.65 -3.33 4.19
N TYR A 36 12.20 -2.23 3.65
CA TYR A 36 12.59 -2.12 2.26
C TYR A 36 13.79 -1.18 2.09
N ASN A 37 14.81 -1.59 1.32
CA ASN A 37 16.02 -0.80 1.04
C ASN A 37 16.75 -0.23 2.28
N GLY A 38 16.67 -0.93 3.42
CA GLY A 38 17.33 -0.51 4.66
C GLY A 38 16.57 0.52 5.48
N GLU A 39 15.37 0.89 5.06
CA GLU A 39 14.40 1.72 5.78
C GLU A 39 13.15 0.90 6.12
N LEU A 40 12.34 1.39 7.07
CA LEU A 40 11.04 0.83 7.40
C LEU A 40 9.97 1.67 6.69
N TYR A 41 9.08 1.02 5.94
CA TYR A 41 7.91 1.65 5.32
C TYR A 41 6.65 1.23 6.05
N PHE A 42 5.67 2.11 6.14
CA PHE A 42 4.44 1.88 6.88
C PHE A 42 3.35 2.90 6.50
N SER A 43 2.11 2.61 6.89
CA SER A 43 1.00 3.56 6.87
C SER A 43 0.92 4.29 8.20
N ALA A 44 0.72 5.61 8.18
CA ALA A 44 0.50 6.43 9.38
C ALA A 44 -0.27 7.71 9.05
N ASP A 45 -0.98 8.24 10.06
CA ASP A 45 -1.70 9.52 10.03
C ASP A 45 -1.01 10.56 10.93
N ASP A 46 -0.50 11.64 10.36
CA ASP A 46 0.11 12.76 11.10
C ASP A 46 -0.91 13.86 11.49
N GLY A 47 -2.20 13.60 11.29
CA GLY A 47 -3.27 14.55 11.54
C GLY A 47 -3.47 15.61 10.44
N ASN A 48 -2.67 15.58 9.36
CA ASN A 48 -2.74 16.54 8.26
C ASN A 48 -3.14 15.89 6.93
N TYR A 49 -2.62 14.68 6.66
CA TYR A 49 -2.77 14.01 5.36
C TYR A 49 -3.66 12.75 5.43
N GLY A 50 -4.11 12.36 6.64
CA GLY A 50 -4.71 11.05 6.85
C GLY A 50 -3.69 9.91 6.75
N ASP A 51 -4.17 8.68 6.65
CA ASP A 51 -3.30 7.51 6.49
C ASP A 51 -2.60 7.53 5.13
N GLU A 52 -1.29 7.79 5.13
CA GLU A 52 -0.45 7.83 3.94
C GLU A 52 0.79 6.95 4.07
N LEU A 53 1.54 6.77 2.97
CA LEU A 53 2.79 6.01 2.98
C LEU A 53 3.93 6.83 3.57
N TRP A 54 4.50 6.34 4.65
CA TRP A 54 5.64 6.89 5.36
C TRP A 54 6.85 5.97 5.31
N LYS A 55 8.02 6.51 5.59
CA LYS A 55 9.26 5.75 5.80
C LYS A 55 10.09 6.30 6.94
N SER A 56 10.95 5.44 7.51
CA SER A 56 11.86 5.82 8.59
C SER A 56 13.19 5.06 8.49
N ASP A 57 14.30 5.75 8.75
CA ASP A 57 15.63 5.15 8.99
C ASP A 57 15.87 4.84 10.48
N GLY A 58 14.85 5.00 11.31
CA GLY A 58 14.93 4.85 12.76
C GLY A 58 15.39 6.11 13.50
N SER A 59 15.45 7.26 12.81
CA SER A 59 15.65 8.57 13.43
C SER A 59 14.42 9.46 13.23
N GLU A 60 14.22 10.46 14.11
CA GLU A 60 13.14 11.42 13.98
C GLU A 60 13.22 12.18 12.64
N GLY A 61 14.40 12.69 12.28
CA GLY A 61 14.61 13.43 11.04
C GLY A 61 14.59 12.60 9.77
N GLY A 62 14.74 11.28 9.89
CA GLY A 62 14.62 10.31 8.81
C GLY A 62 13.23 9.65 8.72
N THR A 63 12.29 10.05 9.59
CA THR A 63 10.88 9.65 9.53
C THR A 63 10.11 10.68 8.72
N VAL A 64 9.73 10.31 7.49
CA VAL A 64 9.19 11.27 6.51
C VAL A 64 8.05 10.66 5.69
N LEU A 65 7.11 11.51 5.29
CA LEU A 65 6.08 11.18 4.31
C LEU A 65 6.74 10.85 2.96
N VAL A 66 6.43 9.71 2.38
CA VAL A 66 6.90 9.35 1.03
C VAL A 66 6.10 10.12 -0.01
N LYS A 67 4.79 10.09 0.13
CA LYS A 67 3.89 10.79 -0.78
C LYS A 67 2.51 10.98 -0.14
N ASP A 68 1.94 12.18 -0.32
CA ASP A 68 0.51 12.45 -0.20
C ASP A 68 -0.16 11.96 -1.49
N ILE A 69 -0.80 10.78 -1.42
CA ILE A 69 -1.42 10.09 -2.55
C ILE A 69 -2.84 10.61 -2.75
N ASN A 70 -3.63 10.68 -1.67
CA ASN A 70 -4.99 11.19 -1.71
C ASN A 70 -5.01 12.69 -1.43
N LYS A 71 -4.85 13.47 -2.50
CA LYS A 71 -4.87 14.93 -2.43
C LYS A 71 -6.30 15.46 -2.51
N GLU A 72 -7.08 15.32 -1.45
CA GLU A 72 -8.34 16.04 -1.41
C GLU A 72 -8.09 17.55 -1.50
N GLU A 73 -8.57 18.20 -2.56
CA GLU A 73 -8.66 19.66 -2.59
C GLU A 73 -9.62 20.12 -1.50
N VAL A 74 -9.08 20.77 -0.45
CA VAL A 74 -9.88 21.43 0.58
C VAL A 74 -10.75 22.49 -0.09
N VAL A 75 -11.97 22.14 -0.47
CA VAL A 75 -12.95 23.11 -0.90
C VAL A 75 -13.34 23.93 0.34
N ALA A 76 -12.84 25.15 0.42
CA ALA A 76 -12.87 26.05 1.58
C ALA A 76 -14.27 26.44 2.10
N THR A 77 -15.33 25.73 1.74
CA THR A 77 -16.72 26.06 2.09
C THR A 77 -17.45 25.04 2.95
N MET A 78 -16.84 23.89 3.28
CA MET A 78 -17.45 22.92 4.18
C MET A 78 -16.49 22.48 5.27
N LYS A 79 -17.02 22.47 6.49
CA LYS A 79 -16.54 21.95 7.76
C LYS A 79 -15.39 20.94 7.64
N ALA A 80 -14.30 21.21 8.39
CA ALA A 80 -13.14 20.38 8.70
C ALA A 80 -12.86 19.22 7.74
N PRO A 81 -11.66 19.17 7.15
CA PRO A 81 -11.30 18.05 6.29
C PRO A 81 -11.58 16.77 7.07
N SER A 82 -12.38 15.88 6.51
CA SER A 82 -12.18 14.49 6.79
C SER A 82 -10.76 14.25 6.29
N ASN A 83 -9.82 13.97 7.16
CA ASN A 83 -8.45 13.60 6.87
C ASN A 83 -8.52 12.21 6.20
N VAL A 84 -8.94 12.18 4.94
CA VAL A 84 -9.08 10.96 4.17
C VAL A 84 -7.77 10.75 3.47
N GLY A 85 -6.90 9.94 4.07
CA GLY A 85 -5.70 9.49 3.44
C GLY A 85 -5.95 8.43 2.37
N SER A 86 -4.88 7.99 1.74
CA SER A 86 -4.93 6.92 0.73
C SER A 86 -5.04 5.52 1.32
N ASP A 87 -4.90 5.39 2.65
CA ASP A 87 -5.00 4.14 3.40
C ASP A 87 -4.16 3.01 2.78
N PRO A 88 -2.81 3.16 2.73
CA PRO A 88 -1.94 2.15 2.13
C PRO A 88 -2.02 0.82 2.87
N ARG A 89 -2.22 -0.28 2.14
CA ARG A 89 -2.37 -1.63 2.71
C ARG A 89 -1.58 -2.67 1.93
N GLU A 90 -1.37 -3.83 2.56
CA GLU A 90 -0.77 -5.02 1.96
C GLU A 90 0.62 -4.77 1.38
N LEU A 91 1.47 -4.02 2.10
CA LEU A 91 2.83 -3.71 1.67
C LEU A 91 3.61 -5.00 1.39
N SER A 92 4.20 -5.09 0.22
CA SER A 92 4.96 -6.25 -0.26
C SER A 92 6.16 -5.81 -1.11
N VAL A 93 7.29 -6.49 -0.99
CA VAL A 93 8.49 -6.16 -1.77
C VAL A 93 8.73 -7.22 -2.84
N ALA A 94 8.77 -6.81 -4.11
CA ALA A 94 9.10 -7.67 -5.24
C ALA A 94 9.90 -6.90 -6.28
N ASN A 95 10.82 -7.58 -6.97
CA ASN A 95 11.60 -7.01 -8.08
C ASN A 95 12.31 -5.67 -7.74
N GLY A 96 12.69 -5.46 -6.49
CA GLY A 96 13.33 -4.22 -6.04
C GLY A 96 12.37 -3.02 -5.92
N LEU A 97 11.06 -3.26 -5.89
CA LEU A 97 10.01 -2.28 -5.68
C LEU A 97 9.16 -2.65 -4.46
N LEU A 98 8.63 -1.65 -3.79
CA LEU A 98 7.57 -1.80 -2.81
C LEU A 98 6.22 -1.71 -3.53
N PHE A 99 5.38 -2.72 -3.38
CA PHE A 99 4.00 -2.76 -3.87
C PHE A 99 3.03 -2.61 -2.70
N PHE A 100 1.91 -1.99 -2.94
CA PHE A 100 0.84 -1.82 -1.95
C PHE A 100 -0.47 -1.45 -2.65
N THR A 101 -1.57 -1.49 -1.91
CA THR A 101 -2.84 -0.95 -2.38
C THR A 101 -3.11 0.41 -1.75
N ALA A 102 -3.68 1.35 -2.50
CA ALA A 102 -4.05 2.67 -1.99
C ALA A 102 -5.18 3.27 -2.83
N ASP A 103 -5.89 4.25 -2.25
CA ASP A 103 -6.97 5.00 -2.89
C ASP A 103 -6.55 6.46 -3.05
N ASP A 104 -6.50 6.97 -4.27
CA ASP A 104 -6.13 8.36 -4.56
C ASP A 104 -7.31 9.34 -4.50
N GLY A 105 -8.49 8.84 -4.12
CA GLY A 105 -9.72 9.61 -4.07
C GLY A 105 -10.41 9.82 -5.43
N LEU A 106 -9.84 9.30 -6.52
CA LEU A 106 -10.32 9.46 -7.90
C LEU A 106 -10.60 8.14 -8.60
N SER A 107 -9.68 7.19 -8.43
CA SER A 107 -9.67 5.90 -9.13
C SER A 107 -10.11 4.74 -8.24
N GLY A 108 -10.51 5.01 -6.98
CA GLY A 108 -10.74 3.98 -6.00
C GLY A 108 -9.44 3.28 -5.56
N ARG A 109 -9.58 2.14 -4.90
CA ARG A 109 -8.42 1.40 -4.39
C ARG A 109 -7.79 0.57 -5.51
N GLU A 110 -6.55 0.92 -5.85
CA GLU A 110 -5.78 0.32 -6.93
C GLU A 110 -4.40 -0.19 -6.48
N LEU A 111 -3.68 -0.86 -7.39
CA LEU A 111 -2.31 -1.29 -7.18
C LEU A 111 -1.35 -0.13 -7.37
N TRP A 112 -0.51 0.11 -6.37
CA TRP A 112 0.56 1.10 -6.36
C TRP A 112 1.93 0.45 -6.22
N ARG A 113 2.96 1.19 -6.65
CA ARG A 113 4.36 0.83 -6.44
C ARG A 113 5.15 2.03 -5.93
N SER A 114 6.29 1.77 -5.28
CA SER A 114 7.26 2.79 -4.87
C SER A 114 8.68 2.29 -5.00
N ASP A 115 9.61 3.16 -5.38
CA ASP A 115 11.06 2.98 -5.25
C ASP A 115 11.62 3.66 -3.99
N GLY A 116 10.74 4.22 -3.16
CA GLY A 116 11.04 4.97 -1.94
C GLY A 116 11.13 6.48 -2.15
N SER A 117 10.99 6.98 -3.39
CA SER A 117 10.85 8.39 -3.71
C SER A 117 9.40 8.78 -3.97
N SER A 118 9.06 10.07 -3.82
CA SER A 118 7.73 10.58 -4.14
C SER A 118 7.39 10.46 -5.63
N GLU A 119 8.38 10.68 -6.51
CA GLU A 119 8.23 10.56 -7.97
C GLU A 119 8.07 9.11 -8.42
N GLY A 120 8.79 8.18 -7.77
CA GLY A 120 8.71 6.73 -8.05
C GLY A 120 7.51 6.04 -7.40
N THR A 121 6.76 6.76 -6.55
CA THR A 121 5.51 6.28 -5.95
C THR A 121 4.35 6.62 -6.89
N THR A 122 3.84 5.61 -7.58
CA THR A 122 2.83 5.77 -8.63
C THR A 122 1.84 4.63 -8.66
N MET A 123 0.61 4.90 -9.06
CA MET A 123 -0.33 3.84 -9.44
C MET A 123 0.28 3.02 -10.58
N VAL A 124 0.18 1.72 -10.52
CA VAL A 124 0.66 0.82 -11.57
C VAL A 124 -0.32 0.79 -12.73
N ARG A 125 -1.60 0.62 -12.40
CA ARG A 125 -2.70 0.57 -13.36
C ARG A 125 -4.02 0.87 -12.64
N ASP A 126 -4.90 1.63 -13.28
CA ASP A 126 -6.33 1.76 -12.94
C ASP A 126 -7.03 0.52 -13.52
N ILE A 127 -7.26 -0.50 -12.66
CA ILE A 127 -7.85 -1.79 -13.07
C ILE A 127 -9.36 -1.69 -13.06
N GLY A 128 -9.92 -1.10 -12.02
CA GLY A 128 -11.36 -0.84 -11.92
C GLY A 128 -11.75 0.51 -12.51
N GLU A 129 -11.54 0.74 -13.80
CA GLU A 129 -11.65 2.03 -14.49
C GLU A 129 -12.50 3.12 -13.82
N GLY A 130 -11.85 4.24 -13.47
CA GLY A 130 -12.47 5.43 -12.85
C GLY A 130 -12.71 5.26 -11.35
N PRO A 131 -13.82 5.77 -10.77
CA PRO A 131 -14.04 5.75 -9.32
C PRO A 131 -14.43 4.37 -8.76
N LEU A 132 -14.45 3.35 -9.60
CA LEU A 132 -14.66 1.97 -9.18
C LEU A 132 -13.34 1.46 -8.60
N SER A 133 -13.39 0.88 -7.41
CA SER A 133 -12.24 0.17 -6.86
C SER A 133 -11.93 -1.07 -7.70
N GLY A 134 -10.67 -1.27 -8.07
CA GLY A 134 -10.23 -2.55 -8.65
C GLY A 134 -10.29 -3.73 -7.67
N ASP A 135 -10.79 -3.50 -6.44
CA ASP A 135 -10.83 -4.50 -5.36
C ASP A 135 -9.50 -5.25 -5.21
N VAL A 136 -8.41 -4.52 -5.45
CA VAL A 136 -7.05 -5.06 -5.40
C VAL A 136 -6.75 -5.52 -3.99
N GLY A 137 -6.38 -6.78 -3.85
CA GLY A 137 -6.06 -7.34 -2.55
C GLY A 137 -5.40 -8.71 -2.63
N GLY A 138 -4.99 -9.22 -1.45
CA GLY A 138 -4.33 -10.50 -1.34
C GLY A 138 -2.96 -10.53 -2.03
N LEU A 139 -2.21 -9.40 -2.00
CA LEU A 139 -0.88 -9.32 -2.59
C LEU A 139 -0.01 -10.45 -2.05
N ARG A 140 0.39 -11.38 -2.92
CA ARG A 140 1.23 -12.53 -2.57
C ARG A 140 2.50 -12.51 -3.40
N LEU A 141 3.61 -12.53 -2.70
CA LEU A 141 4.84 -13.01 -3.28
C LEU A 141 4.68 -14.52 -3.50
N LEU A 142 4.72 -14.94 -4.74
CA LEU A 142 4.89 -16.36 -5.03
C LEU A 142 6.37 -16.70 -4.79
N TYR A 143 6.73 -16.76 -3.51
CA TYR A 143 8.04 -17.21 -3.07
C TYR A 143 7.94 -18.70 -2.79
N ASN A 144 8.50 -19.52 -3.66
CA ASN A 144 8.83 -20.89 -3.34
C ASN A 144 10.30 -21.11 -3.68
N GLU A 145 11.10 -21.57 -2.71
CA GLU A 145 12.52 -21.84 -2.88
C GLU A 145 12.81 -22.95 -3.92
N ASP A 146 11.79 -23.69 -4.31
CA ASP A 146 11.86 -24.80 -5.26
C ASP A 146 11.39 -24.38 -6.66
N ASP A 147 12.13 -23.61 -7.37
CA ASP A 147 12.22 -23.35 -8.84
C ASP A 147 11.03 -23.60 -9.80
N VAL A 148 9.85 -24.03 -9.36
CA VAL A 148 8.73 -24.33 -10.23
C VAL A 148 8.02 -23.07 -10.77
N PHE A 149 8.19 -21.91 -10.10
CA PHE A 149 7.58 -20.63 -10.49
C PHE A 149 8.64 -19.55 -10.80
N ALA A 150 9.75 -19.91 -11.41
CA ALA A 150 10.82 -18.97 -11.79
C ALA A 150 10.32 -17.79 -12.66
N LEU A 151 9.20 -17.93 -13.32
CA LEU A 151 8.55 -16.87 -14.11
C LEU A 151 7.99 -15.73 -13.25
N PHE A 152 7.62 -16.01 -11.99
CA PHE A 152 7.02 -15.01 -11.07
C PHE A 152 8.03 -14.32 -10.14
N LYS A 153 9.33 -14.63 -10.25
CA LYS A 153 10.41 -13.98 -9.45
C LYS A 153 10.53 -12.47 -9.69
N LYS A 154 9.81 -11.93 -10.68
CA LYS A 154 9.93 -10.53 -11.10
C LYS A 154 8.70 -9.68 -10.81
N GLY A 155 7.78 -10.13 -9.95
CA GLY A 155 6.58 -9.37 -9.68
C GLY A 155 5.74 -9.97 -8.56
N ILE A 156 4.49 -9.55 -8.52
CA ILE A 156 3.48 -10.00 -7.55
C ILE A 156 2.28 -10.60 -8.26
N VAL A 157 1.59 -11.50 -7.57
CA VAL A 157 0.24 -11.99 -7.95
C VAL A 157 -0.76 -11.50 -6.92
N PHE A 158 -1.93 -11.09 -7.36
CA PHE A 158 -2.97 -10.49 -6.53
C PHE A 158 -4.34 -10.77 -7.13
N GLY A 159 -5.39 -10.56 -6.36
CA GLY A 159 -6.77 -10.52 -6.85
C GLY A 159 -7.13 -9.10 -7.26
N ALA A 160 -7.84 -8.94 -8.39
CA ALA A 160 -8.41 -7.65 -8.77
C ALA A 160 -9.65 -7.83 -9.64
N ASN A 161 -10.52 -6.81 -9.64
CA ASN A 161 -11.78 -6.76 -10.37
C ASN A 161 -11.72 -5.59 -11.37
N ASP A 162 -11.79 -5.90 -12.65
CA ASP A 162 -11.82 -4.90 -13.74
C ASP A 162 -13.24 -4.40 -14.09
N GLY A 163 -14.24 -4.84 -13.32
CA GLY A 163 -15.65 -4.49 -13.55
C GLY A 163 -16.36 -5.34 -14.61
N GLU A 164 -15.63 -6.22 -15.31
CA GLU A 164 -16.17 -7.07 -16.38
C GLU A 164 -16.14 -8.57 -16.01
N HIS A 165 -15.08 -9.01 -15.28
CA HIS A 165 -14.79 -10.41 -15.02
C HIS A 165 -14.92 -10.84 -13.55
N GLY A 166 -15.33 -9.91 -12.65
CA GLY A 166 -15.30 -10.17 -11.22
C GLY A 166 -13.88 -10.13 -10.64
N VAL A 167 -13.67 -10.70 -9.45
CA VAL A 167 -12.32 -10.75 -8.85
C VAL A 167 -11.56 -11.93 -9.40
N GLU A 168 -10.56 -11.66 -10.23
CA GLU A 168 -9.72 -12.65 -10.88
C GLU A 168 -8.24 -12.55 -10.46
N PRO A 169 -7.40 -13.57 -10.71
CA PRO A 169 -5.97 -13.49 -10.45
C PRO A 169 -5.25 -12.64 -11.50
N TRP A 170 -4.46 -11.69 -11.02
CA TRP A 170 -3.63 -10.79 -11.81
C TRP A 170 -2.16 -10.95 -11.46
N PHE A 171 -1.31 -10.57 -12.39
CA PHE A 171 0.14 -10.45 -12.21
C PHE A 171 0.58 -9.01 -12.53
N SER A 172 1.61 -8.53 -11.81
CA SER A 172 2.29 -7.28 -12.13
C SER A 172 3.79 -7.40 -11.90
N ASP A 173 4.59 -6.89 -12.83
CA ASP A 173 6.02 -6.64 -12.67
C ASP A 173 6.33 -5.22 -12.18
N GLY A 174 5.29 -4.43 -11.94
CA GLY A 174 5.33 -3.02 -11.54
C GLY A 174 5.22 -2.05 -12.73
N SER A 175 5.11 -2.52 -13.96
CA SER A 175 4.82 -1.67 -15.13
C SER A 175 3.35 -1.78 -15.54
N PHE A 176 2.84 -0.77 -16.24
CA PHE A 176 1.50 -0.80 -16.81
C PHE A 176 1.33 -2.00 -17.78
N ASP A 177 2.27 -2.15 -18.72
CA ASP A 177 2.23 -3.23 -19.74
C ASP A 177 2.47 -4.63 -19.14
N GLY A 178 3.20 -4.72 -18.04
CA GLY A 178 3.46 -5.96 -17.31
C GLY A 178 2.38 -6.31 -16.28
N THR A 179 1.28 -5.55 -16.22
CA THR A 179 0.16 -5.79 -15.31
C THR A 179 -1.04 -6.30 -16.11
N ALA A 180 -1.41 -7.57 -15.89
CA ALA A 180 -2.48 -8.22 -16.63
C ALA A 180 -3.17 -9.31 -15.80
N MET A 181 -4.43 -9.58 -16.14
CA MET A 181 -5.16 -10.74 -15.68
C MET A 181 -4.49 -12.02 -16.18
N LEU A 182 -4.31 -12.99 -15.30
CA LEU A 182 -3.73 -14.29 -15.63
C LEU A 182 -4.74 -15.22 -16.29
N CYS A 183 -5.96 -15.22 -15.82
CA CYS A 183 -7.09 -15.94 -16.38
C CYS A 183 -8.41 -15.34 -15.91
N ASP A 184 -9.44 -15.42 -16.73
CA ASP A 184 -10.84 -15.40 -16.30
C ASP A 184 -11.15 -16.83 -15.86
N CYS A 185 -10.98 -17.12 -14.56
CA CYS A 185 -11.07 -18.48 -14.04
C CYS A 185 -12.50 -18.89 -13.74
N ASN A 186 -13.44 -17.96 -13.76
CA ASN A 186 -14.86 -18.18 -13.59
C ASN A 186 -15.64 -17.19 -14.46
N GLU A 187 -15.95 -17.59 -15.70
CA GLU A 187 -16.53 -16.73 -16.73
C GLU A 187 -17.71 -15.89 -16.22
N GLY A 188 -17.61 -14.57 -16.35
CA GLY A 188 -18.62 -13.59 -15.99
C GLY A 188 -18.25 -12.75 -14.77
N LEU A 189 -19.27 -12.18 -14.11
CA LEU A 189 -19.07 -11.29 -12.94
C LEU A 189 -18.83 -12.06 -11.62
N ASP A 190 -18.79 -13.37 -11.65
CA ASP A 190 -18.50 -14.19 -10.48
C ASP A 190 -16.98 -14.18 -10.18
N ASN A 191 -16.61 -14.27 -8.90
CA ASN A 191 -15.21 -14.27 -8.49
C ASN A 191 -14.54 -15.60 -8.82
N GLY A 192 -13.35 -15.58 -9.44
CA GLY A 192 -12.55 -16.76 -9.78
C GLY A 192 -11.85 -17.44 -8.58
N TYR A 193 -12.16 -17.05 -7.35
CA TYR A 193 -11.65 -17.71 -6.15
C TYR A 193 -12.53 -18.88 -5.74
N PRO A 194 -12.01 -20.12 -5.73
CA PRO A 194 -12.73 -21.26 -5.15
C PRO A 194 -12.80 -21.07 -3.63
N GLY A 195 -13.91 -20.57 -3.09
CA GLY A 195 -14.12 -20.49 -1.65
C GLY A 195 -15.00 -19.37 -1.10
N GLY A 196 -15.69 -18.62 -1.93
CA GLY A 196 -16.69 -17.64 -1.49
C GLY A 196 -18.07 -18.28 -1.32
N THR A 197 -18.36 -18.89 -0.17
CA THR A 197 -19.73 -19.09 0.36
C THR A 197 -19.75 -18.69 1.81
#